data_78b1168e60a0dd4df1793e13c13691c7
#
_entry.id   78b1168e60a0dd4df1793e13c13691c7
#
_cell.length_a   1.000
_cell.length_b   1.000
_cell.length_c   1.000
_cell.angle_alpha   90.00
_cell.angle_beta   90.00
_cell.angle_gamma   90.00
#
_symmetry.space_group_name_H-M   'P 1'
#
loop_
_entity.id
_entity.type
_entity.pdbx_description
1 polymer ?
#
loop_
_entity_poly.entity_id
_entity_poly.type
_entity_poly.pdbx_seq_one_letter_code
_entity_poly.pdbx_strand_id
1 'polypeptide(L)'
;ELKSKIARISMMGGGLAFGNWTPAAEFNILVDPEAADVVFKSGIPVQMCGLDVTERALIFPEDFERVRAVGNQVAKVVAGWLEFFYEFHRSIGYAGAPVHDACAVASLIYPEMFTIKDMHVEVELAGEYCRGATVADMLGVTGKPLNVSCVLDVDRQAFADLLVEAVKAYDGWEVRV
;
A
#
# COMPACT_ATOMS: atom_id res chain seq x y z
N GLU A 1 2.82 -19.43 20.26
CA GLU A 1 1.66 -20.25 19.82
C GLU A 1 0.82 -19.54 18.74
N LEU A 2 0.58 -18.24 18.80
CA LEU A 2 -0.16 -17.50 17.75
C LEU A 2 0.64 -17.31 16.46
N LYS A 3 1.95 -17.05 16.56
CA LYS A 3 2.80 -16.82 15.37
C LYS A 3 2.74 -17.94 14.34
N SER A 4 2.68 -19.20 14.79
CA SER A 4 2.63 -20.37 13.91
C SER A 4 1.30 -20.52 13.15
N LYS A 5 0.29 -19.73 13.50
CA LYS A 5 -1.02 -19.70 12.84
C LYS A 5 -1.15 -18.55 11.81
N ILE A 6 -0.17 -17.65 11.76
CA ILE A 6 -0.15 -16.52 10.83
C ILE A 6 0.72 -16.91 9.63
N ALA A 7 0.11 -17.06 8.48
CA ALA A 7 0.81 -17.44 7.26
C ALA A 7 1.70 -16.30 6.73
N ARG A 8 1.19 -15.06 6.76
CA ARG A 8 1.86 -13.84 6.29
C ARG A 8 1.17 -12.60 6.86
N ILE A 9 1.92 -11.51 6.97
CA ILE A 9 1.40 -10.17 7.20
C ILE A 9 1.58 -9.41 5.88
N SER A 10 0.49 -8.89 5.32
CA SER A 10 0.55 -7.91 4.24
C SER A 10 0.14 -6.57 4.79
N MET A 11 0.98 -5.56 4.61
CA MET A 11 0.77 -4.25 5.22
C MET A 11 0.92 -3.12 4.21
N MET A 12 0.15 -2.05 4.41
CA MET A 12 0.48 -0.75 3.84
C MET A 12 1.21 0.05 4.91
N GLY A 13 2.38 0.55 4.56
CA GLY A 13 3.21 1.40 5.41
C GLY A 13 4.65 1.42 4.98
N GLY A 14 5.35 2.45 5.44
CA GLY A 14 6.75 2.67 5.14
C GLY A 14 7.02 3.29 3.77
N GLY A 15 8.28 3.56 3.53
CA GLY A 15 8.79 4.05 2.26
C GLY A 15 10.30 3.89 2.27
N LEU A 16 10.87 3.44 1.16
CA LEU A 16 12.31 3.19 1.04
C LEU A 16 13.05 4.43 0.53
N ALA A 17 12.38 5.25 -0.30
CA ALA A 17 12.96 6.42 -0.91
C ALA A 17 12.58 7.72 -0.21
N PHE A 18 11.44 7.81 0.42
CA PHE A 18 10.89 9.02 1.04
C PHE A 18 9.80 8.71 2.05
N GLY A 19 9.44 9.70 2.86
CA GLY A 19 8.28 9.70 3.74
C GLY A 19 7.18 10.64 3.23
N ASN A 20 6.01 10.59 3.86
CA ASN A 20 4.90 11.50 3.59
C ASN A 20 4.47 12.33 4.82
N TRP A 21 4.81 11.87 6.03
CA TRP A 21 4.56 12.62 7.25
C TRP A 21 5.75 13.43 7.71
N THR A 22 6.93 12.85 7.62
CA THR A 22 8.22 13.54 7.65
C THR A 22 8.97 13.24 6.36
N PRO A 23 10.06 13.96 6.03
CA PRO A 23 10.85 13.64 4.85
C PRO A 23 11.36 12.19 4.80
N ALA A 24 11.51 11.54 5.96
CA ALA A 24 12.06 10.19 6.07
C ALA A 24 11.06 9.11 6.47
N ALA A 25 9.93 9.48 7.06
CA ALA A 25 8.99 8.52 7.62
C ALA A 25 7.58 8.61 6.99
N GLU A 26 7.04 7.44 6.70
CA GLU A 26 5.64 7.28 6.31
C GLU A 26 4.75 7.26 7.56
N PHE A 27 3.53 7.77 7.44
CA PHE A 27 2.58 8.00 8.52
C PHE A 27 2.30 6.76 9.37
N ASN A 28 1.95 5.63 8.75
CA ASN A 28 1.57 4.42 9.49
C ASN A 28 2.70 3.88 10.35
N ILE A 29 3.93 3.91 9.85
CA ILE A 29 5.11 3.49 10.63
C ILE A 29 5.42 4.51 11.71
N LEU A 30 5.33 5.80 11.42
CA LEU A 30 5.65 6.86 12.37
C LEU A 30 4.68 6.92 13.56
N VAL A 31 3.43 6.51 13.38
CA VAL A 31 2.43 6.47 14.46
C VAL A 31 2.88 5.56 15.61
N ASP A 32 3.46 4.40 15.31
CA ASP A 32 4.02 3.48 16.30
C ASP A 32 5.21 2.70 15.70
N PRO A 33 6.39 3.32 15.63
CA PRO A 33 7.57 2.67 15.01
C PRO A 33 8.07 1.49 15.84
N GLU A 34 7.86 1.49 17.15
CA GLU A 34 8.21 0.36 18.02
C GLU A 34 7.34 -0.87 17.70
N ALA A 35 6.05 -0.69 17.48
CA ALA A 35 5.17 -1.78 17.07
C ALA A 35 5.55 -2.32 15.69
N ALA A 36 5.89 -1.43 14.74
CA ALA A 36 6.35 -1.83 13.42
C ALA A 36 7.67 -2.64 13.49
N ASP A 37 8.62 -2.22 14.33
CA ASP A 37 9.89 -2.94 14.57
C ASP A 37 9.63 -4.35 15.13
N VAL A 38 8.70 -4.49 16.06
CA VAL A 38 8.29 -5.79 16.61
C VAL A 38 7.73 -6.70 15.50
N VAL A 39 6.93 -6.15 14.59
CA VAL A 39 6.38 -6.90 13.45
C VAL A 39 7.49 -7.36 12.50
N PHE A 40 8.40 -6.48 12.11
CA PHE A 40 9.51 -6.82 11.20
C PHE A 40 10.49 -7.83 11.79
N LYS A 41 10.67 -7.83 13.11
CA LYS A 41 11.50 -8.79 13.86
C LYS A 41 10.76 -10.05 14.29
N SER A 42 9.47 -10.16 13.99
CA SER A 42 8.62 -11.25 14.47
C SER A 42 9.01 -12.63 13.95
N GLY A 43 9.66 -12.71 12.79
CA GLY A 43 9.90 -13.96 12.06
C GLY A 43 8.68 -14.49 11.29
N ILE A 44 7.57 -13.76 11.31
CA ILE A 44 6.43 -14.00 10.41
C ILE A 44 6.78 -13.39 9.05
N PRO A 45 6.51 -14.05 7.90
CA PRO A 45 6.70 -13.45 6.59
C PRO A 45 5.93 -12.13 6.47
N VAL A 46 6.63 -11.04 6.15
CA VAL A 46 6.04 -9.70 5.98
C VAL A 46 6.14 -9.29 4.51
N GLN A 47 5.03 -8.81 3.95
CA GLN A 47 4.99 -8.12 2.66
C GLN A 47 4.60 -6.66 2.89
N MET A 48 5.47 -5.75 2.49
CA MET A 48 5.33 -4.32 2.71
C MET A 48 5.03 -3.60 1.40
N CYS A 49 3.85 -2.96 1.32
CA CYS A 49 3.50 -2.01 0.28
C CYS A 49 3.73 -0.59 0.84
N GLY A 50 4.93 -0.08 0.63
CA GLY A 50 5.32 1.27 1.03
C GLY A 50 4.92 2.32 0.00
N LEU A 51 5.28 3.57 0.27
CA LEU A 51 5.02 4.70 -0.64
C LEU A 51 5.62 4.48 -2.03
N ASP A 52 6.72 3.72 -2.12
CA ASP A 52 7.40 3.43 -3.39
C ASP A 52 6.47 2.82 -4.44
N VAL A 53 5.54 1.95 -4.03
CA VAL A 53 4.52 1.37 -4.91
C VAL A 53 3.20 2.12 -4.85
N THR A 54 2.77 2.54 -3.65
CA THR A 54 1.40 3.08 -3.50
C THR A 54 1.23 4.46 -4.15
N GLU A 55 2.30 5.25 -4.22
CA GLU A 55 2.35 6.52 -4.96
C GLU A 55 2.38 6.33 -6.49
N ARG A 56 2.52 5.09 -6.96
CA ARG A 56 2.41 4.71 -8.39
C ARG A 56 1.04 4.10 -8.72
N ALA A 57 0.32 3.61 -7.73
CA ALA A 57 -1.02 3.04 -7.85
C ALA A 57 -2.09 4.15 -7.95
N LEU A 58 -1.86 5.13 -8.83
CA LEU A 58 -2.75 6.27 -9.00
C LEU A 58 -3.99 5.87 -9.79
N ILE A 59 -5.16 6.19 -9.25
CA ILE A 59 -6.43 6.11 -9.97
C ILE A 59 -6.76 7.51 -10.47
N PHE A 60 -6.89 7.65 -11.79
CA PHE A 60 -7.12 8.93 -12.45
C PHE A 60 -8.61 9.26 -12.59
N PRO A 61 -8.98 10.51 -12.87
CA PRO A 61 -10.38 10.90 -13.06
C PRO A 61 -11.13 10.06 -14.10
N GLU A 62 -10.47 9.65 -15.18
CA GLU A 62 -11.07 8.74 -16.19
C GLU A 62 -11.37 7.35 -15.62
N ASP A 63 -10.60 6.87 -14.65
CA ASP A 63 -10.88 5.60 -13.97
C ASP A 63 -12.08 5.74 -13.03
N PHE A 64 -12.28 6.93 -12.40
CA PHE A 64 -13.49 7.17 -11.58
C PHE A 64 -14.76 7.04 -12.44
N GLU A 65 -14.74 7.57 -13.66
CA GLU A 65 -15.85 7.44 -14.60
C GLU A 65 -16.07 5.99 -15.04
N ARG A 66 -15.01 5.21 -15.21
CA ARG A 66 -15.11 3.77 -15.50
C ARG A 66 -15.76 3.01 -14.33
N VAL A 67 -15.39 3.32 -13.09
CA VAL A 67 -16.02 2.77 -11.89
C VAL A 67 -17.49 3.17 -11.85
N ARG A 68 -17.81 4.46 -12.04
CA ARG A 68 -19.18 4.99 -12.04
C ARG A 68 -20.06 4.34 -13.09
N ALA A 69 -19.50 4.06 -14.28
CA ALA A 69 -20.21 3.46 -15.41
C ALA A 69 -20.67 2.02 -15.15
N VAL A 70 -20.13 1.33 -14.13
CA VAL A 70 -20.63 0.02 -13.69
C VAL A 70 -22.10 0.12 -13.24
N GLY A 71 -22.51 1.25 -12.64
CA GLY A 71 -23.91 1.60 -12.40
C GLY A 71 -24.56 0.99 -11.16
N ASN A 72 -23.92 0.05 -10.47
CA ASN A 72 -24.44 -0.51 -9.22
C ASN A 72 -24.24 0.43 -8.02
N GLN A 73 -24.81 0.10 -6.87
CA GLN A 73 -24.75 0.95 -5.68
C GLN A 73 -23.32 1.10 -5.13
N VAL A 74 -22.53 0.02 -5.17
CA VAL A 74 -21.13 0.03 -4.70
C VAL A 74 -20.30 0.94 -5.60
N ALA A 75 -20.48 0.88 -6.92
CA ALA A 75 -19.81 1.74 -7.88
C ALA A 75 -20.02 3.24 -7.60
N LYS A 76 -21.28 3.62 -7.28
CA LYS A 76 -21.59 5.03 -6.95
C LYS A 76 -20.85 5.51 -5.71
N VAL A 77 -20.80 4.65 -4.66
CA VAL A 77 -20.11 4.98 -3.41
C VAL A 77 -18.61 5.06 -3.61
N VAL A 78 -18.02 4.05 -4.27
CA VAL A 78 -16.56 3.99 -4.50
C VAL A 78 -16.10 5.16 -5.38
N ALA A 79 -16.82 5.47 -6.48
CA ALA A 79 -16.48 6.62 -7.31
C ALA A 79 -16.54 7.94 -6.53
N GLY A 80 -17.56 8.11 -5.67
CA GLY A 80 -17.67 9.30 -4.82
C GLY A 80 -16.53 9.42 -3.80
N TRP A 81 -16.08 8.30 -3.21
CA TRP A 81 -14.93 8.29 -2.31
C TRP A 81 -13.62 8.62 -3.03
N LEU A 82 -13.41 8.08 -4.23
CA LEU A 82 -12.23 8.36 -5.04
C LEU A 82 -12.17 9.85 -5.42
N GLU A 83 -13.28 10.45 -5.84
CA GLU A 83 -13.37 11.88 -6.13
C GLU A 83 -13.06 12.74 -4.91
N PHE A 84 -13.71 12.45 -3.77
CA PHE A 84 -13.48 13.17 -2.52
C PHE A 84 -12.01 13.10 -2.09
N PHE A 85 -11.41 11.91 -2.16
CA PHE A 85 -10.02 11.68 -1.79
C PHE A 85 -9.06 12.40 -2.77
N TYR A 86 -9.40 12.41 -4.06
CA TYR A 86 -8.62 13.08 -5.10
C TYR A 86 -8.60 14.60 -4.92
N GLU A 87 -9.68 15.23 -4.45
CA GLU A 87 -9.72 16.69 -4.24
C GLU A 87 -8.57 17.19 -3.36
N PHE A 88 -8.28 16.47 -2.26
CA PHE A 88 -7.12 16.78 -1.43
C PHE A 88 -5.81 16.58 -2.19
N HIS A 89 -5.62 15.44 -2.83
CA HIS A 89 -4.38 15.11 -3.54
C HIS A 89 -4.12 16.05 -4.72
N ARG A 90 -5.16 16.44 -5.44
CA ARG A 90 -5.09 17.44 -6.50
C ARG A 90 -4.59 18.78 -5.97
N SER A 91 -5.03 19.21 -4.80
CA SER A 91 -4.61 20.48 -4.19
C SER A 91 -3.12 20.55 -3.87
N ILE A 92 -2.47 19.42 -3.72
CA ILE A 92 -1.03 19.27 -3.47
C ILE A 92 -0.24 18.75 -4.68
N GLY A 93 -0.87 18.72 -5.87
CA GLY A 93 -0.21 18.50 -7.15
C GLY A 93 -0.26 17.07 -7.71
N TYR A 94 -1.05 16.16 -7.14
CA TYR A 94 -1.20 14.82 -7.69
C TYR A 94 -2.10 14.81 -8.93
N ALA A 95 -1.74 13.99 -9.91
CA ALA A 95 -2.54 13.78 -11.12
C ALA A 95 -3.69 12.77 -10.92
N GLY A 96 -3.64 11.95 -9.87
CA GLY A 96 -4.63 10.94 -9.53
C GLY A 96 -4.71 10.69 -8.02
N ALA A 97 -5.65 9.87 -7.59
CA ALA A 97 -5.81 9.43 -6.20
C ALA A 97 -4.91 8.22 -5.93
N PRO A 98 -3.92 8.28 -5.01
CA PRO A 98 -3.14 7.12 -4.62
C PRO A 98 -3.98 6.20 -3.73
N VAL A 99 -4.29 4.99 -4.21
CA VAL A 99 -5.10 4.02 -3.46
C VAL A 99 -4.17 3.07 -2.70
N HIS A 100 -3.69 3.57 -1.57
CA HIS A 100 -2.63 2.96 -0.79
C HIS A 100 -2.95 1.53 -0.32
N ASP A 101 -4.00 1.36 0.48
CA ASP A 101 -4.29 0.11 1.19
C ASP A 101 -4.66 -1.04 0.25
N ALA A 102 -5.30 -0.73 -0.88
CA ALA A 102 -5.66 -1.75 -1.86
C ALA A 102 -4.43 -2.46 -2.46
N CYS A 103 -3.26 -1.81 -2.49
CA CYS A 103 -2.01 -2.44 -2.93
C CYS A 103 -1.64 -3.63 -2.05
N ALA A 104 -1.83 -3.53 -0.73
CA ALA A 104 -1.50 -4.60 0.21
C ALA A 104 -2.37 -5.84 0.00
N VAL A 105 -3.62 -5.67 -0.45
CA VAL A 105 -4.53 -6.78 -0.77
C VAL A 105 -4.27 -7.30 -2.18
N ALA A 106 -4.20 -6.40 -3.17
CA ALA A 106 -4.01 -6.76 -4.57
C ALA A 106 -2.69 -7.52 -4.80
N SER A 107 -1.60 -7.12 -4.15
CA SER A 107 -0.30 -7.78 -4.29
C SER A 107 -0.25 -9.21 -3.73
N LEU A 108 -1.22 -9.61 -2.88
CA LEU A 108 -1.38 -11.01 -2.45
C LEU A 108 -2.18 -11.83 -3.46
N ILE A 109 -3.19 -11.22 -4.09
CA ILE A 109 -4.14 -11.92 -4.97
C ILE A 109 -3.58 -12.01 -6.39
N TYR A 110 -2.92 -10.94 -6.85
CA TYR A 110 -2.39 -10.77 -8.20
C TYR A 110 -0.93 -10.29 -8.16
N PRO A 111 -0.01 -11.09 -7.60
CA PRO A 111 1.40 -10.70 -7.44
C PRO A 111 2.09 -10.38 -8.77
N GLU A 112 1.59 -10.92 -9.88
CA GLU A 112 2.11 -10.67 -11.24
C GLU A 112 1.96 -9.20 -11.72
N MET A 113 1.07 -8.43 -11.09
CA MET A 113 0.91 -6.99 -11.35
C MET A 113 2.00 -6.15 -10.68
N PHE A 114 2.80 -6.74 -9.79
CA PHE A 114 3.71 -6.01 -8.91
C PHE A 114 5.16 -6.45 -9.09
N THR A 115 6.09 -5.53 -8.92
CA THR A 115 7.51 -5.84 -8.74
C THR A 115 7.80 -5.99 -7.26
N ILE A 116 8.19 -7.19 -6.85
CA ILE A 116 8.45 -7.53 -5.45
C ILE A 116 9.91 -7.96 -5.30
N LYS A 117 10.59 -7.45 -4.26
CA LYS A 117 11.97 -7.83 -3.94
C LYS A 117 12.11 -8.06 -2.45
N ASP A 118 12.72 -9.21 -2.09
CA ASP A 118 13.05 -9.48 -0.70
C ASP A 118 14.28 -8.68 -0.27
N MET A 119 14.19 -8.05 0.91
CA MET A 119 15.25 -7.20 1.47
C MET A 119 15.32 -7.40 2.98
N HIS A 120 16.47 -6.98 3.55
CA HIS A 120 16.53 -6.74 4.99
C HIS A 120 16.01 -5.33 5.27
N VAL A 121 14.99 -5.19 6.11
CA VAL A 121 14.38 -3.91 6.47
C VAL A 121 14.35 -3.77 7.99
N GLU A 122 14.77 -2.61 8.48
CA GLU A 122 14.69 -2.22 9.89
C GLU A 122 13.90 -0.91 10.02
N VAL A 123 13.36 -0.65 11.21
CA VAL A 123 12.71 0.62 11.55
C VAL A 123 13.68 1.46 12.37
N GLU A 124 13.86 2.70 11.99
CA GLU A 124 14.66 3.64 12.75
C GLU A 124 13.87 4.18 13.96
N LEU A 125 14.36 3.90 15.18
CA LEU A 125 13.65 4.21 16.42
C LEU A 125 14.22 5.42 17.19
N ALA A 126 15.48 5.79 16.96
CA ALA A 126 16.20 6.74 17.80
C ALA A 126 16.65 8.02 17.09
N GLY A 127 16.70 8.02 15.77
CA GLY A 127 17.21 9.14 14.99
C GLY A 127 16.36 10.40 15.12
N GLU A 128 16.98 11.54 15.35
CA GLU A 128 16.30 12.84 15.47
C GLU A 128 15.49 13.18 14.21
N TYR A 129 16.04 12.89 13.02
CA TYR A 129 15.41 13.24 11.73
C TYR A 129 14.78 12.06 11.01
N CYS A 130 15.09 10.83 11.42
CA CYS A 130 14.74 9.60 10.70
C CYS A 130 13.86 8.64 11.51
N ARG A 131 13.45 8.99 12.73
CA ARG A 131 12.58 8.14 13.54
C ARG A 131 11.32 7.76 12.73
N GLY A 132 11.02 6.46 12.67
CA GLY A 132 9.92 5.91 11.90
C GLY A 132 10.25 5.63 10.43
N ALA A 133 11.48 5.91 9.96
CA ALA A 133 11.89 5.50 8.63
C ALA A 133 12.05 3.99 8.53
N THR A 134 11.65 3.41 7.41
CA THR A 134 11.94 2.03 7.04
C THR A 134 13.23 1.98 6.23
N VAL A 135 14.28 1.41 6.83
CA VAL A 135 15.63 1.37 6.28
C VAL A 135 15.87 0.00 5.65
N ALA A 136 15.90 -0.05 4.32
CA ALA A 136 16.10 -1.30 3.57
C ALA A 136 17.52 -1.43 3.03
N ASP A 137 18.10 -2.60 3.21
CA ASP A 137 19.37 -2.97 2.58
C ASP A 137 19.14 -3.39 1.13
N MET A 138 18.98 -2.40 0.26
CA MET A 138 18.69 -2.60 -1.16
C MET A 138 19.80 -3.32 -1.93
N LEU A 139 21.05 -3.19 -1.47
CA LEU A 139 22.25 -3.74 -2.12
C LEU A 139 22.82 -4.96 -1.40
N GLY A 140 22.27 -5.36 -0.25
CA GLY A 140 22.77 -6.49 0.54
C GLY A 140 24.11 -6.23 1.23
N VAL A 141 24.46 -4.96 1.48
CA VAL A 141 25.77 -4.57 2.04
C VAL A 141 25.95 -4.99 3.50
N THR A 142 24.84 -5.17 4.24
CA THR A 142 24.89 -5.57 5.65
C THR A 142 25.11 -7.07 5.83
N GLY A 143 24.78 -7.87 4.81
CA GLY A 143 24.79 -9.34 4.91
C GLY A 143 23.77 -9.91 5.88
N LYS A 144 22.82 -9.11 6.37
CA LYS A 144 21.74 -9.56 7.28
C LYS A 144 20.72 -10.43 6.54
N PRO A 145 20.06 -11.37 7.24
CA PRO A 145 18.98 -12.18 6.65
C PRO A 145 17.84 -11.31 6.14
N LEU A 146 17.27 -11.67 4.98
CA LEU A 146 16.10 -11.01 4.42
C LEU A 146 14.89 -11.27 5.33
N ASN A 147 14.07 -10.24 5.59
CA ASN A 147 12.94 -10.33 6.50
C ASN A 147 11.64 -9.76 5.93
N VAL A 148 11.70 -8.99 4.83
CA VAL A 148 10.55 -8.30 4.24
C VAL A 148 10.55 -8.47 2.73
N SER A 149 9.39 -8.85 2.16
CA SER A 149 9.12 -8.75 0.72
C SER A 149 8.60 -7.34 0.43
N CYS A 150 9.46 -6.48 -0.12
CA CYS A 150 9.13 -5.09 -0.45
C CYS A 150 8.48 -5.02 -1.83
N VAL A 151 7.28 -4.46 -1.90
CA VAL A 151 6.59 -4.18 -3.16
C VAL A 151 7.03 -2.82 -3.67
N LEU A 152 7.62 -2.76 -4.87
CA LEU A 152 8.34 -1.59 -5.36
C LEU A 152 7.65 -0.88 -6.52
N ASP A 153 6.89 -1.63 -7.32
CA ASP A 153 6.23 -1.10 -8.52
C ASP A 153 4.94 -1.87 -8.81
N VAL A 154 4.08 -1.28 -9.64
CA VAL A 154 2.78 -1.84 -10.00
C VAL A 154 2.47 -1.53 -11.47
N ASP A 155 1.88 -2.49 -12.19
CA ASP A 155 1.15 -2.20 -13.41
C ASP A 155 -0.11 -1.39 -13.06
N ARG A 156 0.01 -0.06 -13.16
CA ARG A 156 -1.06 0.86 -12.80
C ARG A 156 -2.35 0.60 -13.58
N GLN A 157 -2.23 0.24 -14.89
CA GLN A 157 -3.42 0.01 -15.70
C GLN A 157 -4.14 -1.27 -15.25
N ALA A 158 -3.41 -2.35 -15.05
CA ALA A 158 -3.97 -3.59 -14.52
C ALA A 158 -4.59 -3.38 -13.13
N PHE A 159 -3.97 -2.56 -12.28
CA PHE A 159 -4.51 -2.23 -10.96
C PHE A 159 -5.83 -1.43 -11.04
N ALA A 160 -5.92 -0.45 -11.95
CA ALA A 160 -7.18 0.28 -12.15
C ALA A 160 -8.28 -0.61 -12.75
N ASP A 161 -7.92 -1.51 -13.67
CA ASP A 161 -8.85 -2.50 -14.22
C ASP A 161 -9.36 -3.46 -13.13
N LEU A 162 -8.49 -3.91 -12.23
CA LEU A 162 -8.85 -4.73 -11.08
C LEU A 162 -9.88 -4.02 -10.19
N LEU A 163 -9.73 -2.72 -9.93
CA LEU A 163 -10.69 -1.95 -9.13
C LEU A 163 -12.08 -1.93 -9.79
N VAL A 164 -12.14 -1.73 -11.11
CA VAL A 164 -13.41 -1.76 -11.87
C VAL A 164 -14.05 -3.15 -11.79
N GLU A 165 -13.27 -4.22 -11.99
CA GLU A 165 -13.77 -5.60 -11.92
C GLU A 165 -14.24 -5.96 -10.49
N ALA A 166 -13.51 -5.52 -9.46
CA ALA A 166 -13.92 -5.73 -8.07
C ALA A 166 -15.29 -5.10 -7.77
N VAL A 167 -15.55 -3.90 -8.31
CA VAL A 167 -16.84 -3.22 -8.13
C VAL A 167 -17.94 -3.92 -8.93
N LYS A 168 -17.67 -4.47 -10.11
CA LYS A 168 -18.65 -5.27 -10.90
C LYS A 168 -19.09 -6.53 -10.16
N ALA A 169 -18.22 -7.13 -9.35
CA ALA A 169 -18.56 -8.33 -8.58
C ALA A 169 -19.75 -8.12 -7.60
N TYR A 170 -20.12 -6.86 -7.35
CA TYR A 170 -21.28 -6.50 -6.52
C TYR A 170 -22.56 -6.27 -7.32
N ASP A 171 -22.62 -6.65 -8.60
CA ASP A 171 -23.87 -6.59 -9.38
C ASP A 171 -24.93 -7.48 -8.75
N GLY A 172 -26.14 -6.89 -8.54
CA GLY A 172 -27.25 -7.57 -7.86
C GLY A 172 -27.13 -7.64 -6.33
N TRP A 173 -26.06 -7.06 -5.74
CA TRP A 173 -25.95 -6.96 -4.29
C TRP A 173 -26.78 -5.77 -3.78
N GLU A 174 -27.72 -6.03 -2.90
CA GLU A 174 -28.53 -5.00 -2.23
C GLU A 174 -28.02 -4.75 -0.82
N VAL A 175 -27.83 -3.48 -0.49
CA VAL A 175 -27.58 -3.08 0.91
C VAL A 175 -28.85 -3.38 1.71
N ARG A 176 -28.82 -4.41 2.55
CA ARG A 176 -29.86 -4.62 3.54
C ARG A 176 -29.67 -3.58 4.64
N VAL A 177 -30.50 -2.54 4.61
CA VAL A 177 -30.59 -1.52 5.67
C VAL A 177 -31.37 -2.09 6.85
#